data_693e82476c97f967f5d6ab66ae73c8e8
#
_entry.id   693e82476c97f967f5d6ab66ae73c8e8
#
_cell.length_a   1.000
_cell.length_b   1.000
_cell.length_c   1.000
_cell.angle_alpha   90.00
_cell.angle_beta   90.00
_cell.angle_gamma   90.00
#
_symmetry.space_group_name_H-M   'P 1'
#
loop_
_entity.id
_entity.type
_entity.pdbx_description
1 polymer ?
#
loop_
_entity_poly.entity_id
_entity_poly.type
_entity_poly.pdbx_seq_one_letter_code
_entity_poly.pdbx_strand_id
1 'polypeptide(L)'
;MGTFSVEIQVRAAGTTANSSAPVKCLVDTGAAFSQFPTGLLTSLGVKPDRKVPTVLADGTQGECSAGWAEVFYQDRHAFTLVLFGGENGLALLGAHALEGLGLAVDPVRKVLEPTRFPLA
;
A
#
# COMPACT_ATOMS: atom_id res chain seq x y z
N MET A 1 -1.44 -12.78 -16.03
CA MET A 1 -0.79 -11.46 -15.97
C MET A 1 0.33 -11.52 -14.94
N GLY A 2 1.52 -11.09 -15.32
CA GLY A 2 2.65 -11.09 -14.42
C GLY A 2 2.56 -9.97 -13.39
N THR A 3 2.98 -10.25 -12.17
CA THR A 3 3.17 -9.25 -11.13
C THR A 3 4.64 -8.85 -11.06
N PHE A 4 4.92 -7.74 -10.43
CA PHE A 4 6.27 -7.29 -10.18
C PHE A 4 6.30 -6.54 -8.86
N SER A 5 7.49 -6.36 -8.34
CA SER A 5 7.69 -5.69 -7.06
C SER A 5 8.44 -4.40 -7.23
N VAL A 6 8.19 -3.47 -6.34
CA VAL A 6 8.93 -2.22 -6.22
C VAL A 6 9.32 -2.02 -4.77
N GLU A 7 10.29 -1.17 -4.53
CA GLU A 7 10.66 -0.80 -3.16
C GLU A 7 10.04 0.55 -2.84
N ILE A 8 9.38 0.62 -1.69
CA ILE A 8 8.79 1.83 -1.16
C ILE A 8 9.20 2.02 0.29
N GLN A 9 8.92 3.17 0.84
CA GLN A 9 9.07 3.42 2.27
C GLN A 9 7.72 3.83 2.83
N VAL A 10 7.53 3.58 4.13
CA VAL A 10 6.25 3.81 4.80
C VAL A 10 6.50 4.60 6.08
N ARG A 11 5.59 5.51 6.40
CA ARG A 11 5.59 6.29 7.63
C ARG A 11 4.16 6.41 8.14
N ALA A 12 3.97 6.49 9.45
CA ALA A 12 2.64 6.79 9.97
C ALA A 12 2.20 8.18 9.52
N ALA A 13 0.95 8.31 9.12
CA ALA A 13 0.40 9.59 8.69
C ALA A 13 0.41 10.58 9.85
N GLY A 14 0.72 11.84 9.54
CA GLY A 14 0.71 12.91 10.52
C GLY A 14 1.92 12.95 11.44
N THR A 15 2.95 12.16 11.19
CA THR A 15 4.18 12.20 11.97
C THR A 15 5.31 12.81 11.15
N THR A 16 6.35 13.27 11.85
CA THR A 16 7.61 13.69 11.24
C THR A 16 8.72 12.69 11.48
N ALA A 17 8.37 11.51 12.01
CA ALA A 17 9.33 10.45 12.24
C ALA A 17 9.91 9.95 10.92
N ASN A 18 11.08 9.29 11.00
CA ASN A 18 11.69 8.72 9.81
C ASN A 18 10.78 7.64 9.22
N SER A 19 10.78 7.55 7.90
CA SER A 19 10.09 6.47 7.21
C SER A 19 10.81 5.14 7.47
N SER A 20 10.14 4.05 7.13
CA SER A 20 10.71 2.71 7.23
C SER A 20 11.97 2.56 6.37
N ALA A 21 12.74 1.52 6.63
CA ALA A 21 13.66 0.99 5.62
C ALA A 21 12.85 0.63 4.35
N PRO A 22 13.54 0.49 3.20
CA PRO A 22 12.82 0.08 1.99
C PRO A 22 12.08 -1.23 2.18
N VAL A 23 10.84 -1.26 1.73
CA VAL A 23 9.95 -2.42 1.81
C VAL A 23 9.66 -2.88 0.39
N LYS A 24 9.92 -4.14 0.11
CA LYS A 24 9.60 -4.72 -1.18
C LYS A 24 8.10 -5.01 -1.23
N CYS A 25 7.41 -4.36 -2.15
CA CYS A 25 5.96 -4.48 -2.30
C CYS A 25 5.61 -5.08 -3.65
N LEU A 26 4.67 -6.01 -3.63
CA LEU A 26 4.05 -6.50 -4.85
C LEU A 26 3.07 -5.44 -5.36
N VAL A 27 3.13 -5.10 -6.64
CA VAL A 27 2.20 -4.16 -7.25
C VAL A 27 0.95 -4.91 -7.68
N ASP A 28 -0.22 -4.48 -7.19
CA ASP A 28 -1.49 -5.15 -7.47
C ASP A 28 -2.59 -4.11 -7.68
N THR A 29 -2.89 -3.83 -8.95
CA THR A 29 -3.94 -2.88 -9.32
C THR A 29 -5.34 -3.42 -9.07
N GLY A 30 -5.48 -4.73 -8.83
CA GLY A 30 -6.75 -5.34 -8.46
C GLY A 30 -7.11 -5.16 -7.00
N ALA A 31 -6.16 -4.75 -6.16
CA ALA A 31 -6.41 -4.44 -4.76
C ALA A 31 -6.65 -2.94 -4.62
N ALA A 32 -7.76 -2.56 -3.98
CA ALA A 32 -8.06 -1.15 -3.75
C ALA A 32 -7.05 -0.53 -2.78
N PHE A 33 -6.79 -1.20 -1.67
CA PHE A 33 -5.92 -0.68 -0.61
C PHE A 33 -4.61 -1.46 -0.55
N SER A 34 -3.57 -0.76 -0.12
CA SER A 34 -2.29 -1.38 0.16
C SER A 34 -2.35 -2.17 1.46
N GLN A 35 -1.44 -3.11 1.61
CA GLN A 35 -1.41 -4.01 2.75
C GLN A 35 0.03 -4.22 3.18
N PHE A 36 0.25 -4.20 4.48
CA PHE A 36 1.58 -4.42 5.06
C PHE A 36 1.46 -5.31 6.30
N PRO A 37 2.52 -6.04 6.65
CA PRO A 37 2.49 -6.83 7.89
C PRO A 37 2.17 -5.96 9.11
N THR A 38 1.35 -6.49 10.01
CA THR A 38 0.93 -5.77 11.21
C THR A 38 2.13 -5.33 12.05
N GLY A 39 3.13 -6.20 12.19
CA GLY A 39 4.32 -5.85 12.96
C GLY A 39 5.05 -4.62 12.43
N LEU A 40 5.16 -4.50 11.12
CA LEU A 40 5.76 -3.32 10.50
C LEU A 40 4.97 -2.06 10.82
N LEU A 41 3.65 -2.09 10.58
CA LEU A 41 2.81 -0.91 10.80
C LEU A 41 2.80 -0.50 12.26
N THR A 42 2.74 -1.47 13.17
CA THR A 42 2.78 -1.20 14.61
C THR A 42 4.11 -0.56 15.00
N SER A 43 5.22 -1.08 14.48
CA SER A 43 6.55 -0.53 14.78
C SER A 43 6.71 0.90 14.29
N LEU A 44 6.02 1.26 13.22
CA LEU A 44 6.05 2.63 12.67
C LEU A 44 5.08 3.57 13.36
N GLY A 45 4.24 3.06 14.26
CA GLY A 45 3.27 3.88 14.96
C GLY A 45 1.98 4.12 14.19
N VAL A 46 1.71 3.35 13.14
CA VAL A 46 0.43 3.43 12.44
C VAL A 46 -0.64 2.89 13.36
N LYS A 47 -1.65 3.71 13.65
CA LYS A 47 -2.73 3.33 14.57
C LYS A 47 -3.94 2.86 13.77
N PRO A 48 -4.59 1.78 14.22
CA PRO A 48 -5.85 1.38 13.59
C PRO A 48 -6.89 2.49 13.72
N ASP A 49 -7.51 2.81 12.61
CA ASP A 49 -8.55 3.84 12.49
C ASP A 49 -9.93 3.20 12.41
N ARG A 50 -10.03 2.05 11.75
CA ARG A 50 -11.28 1.36 11.52
C ARG A 50 -11.02 -0.10 11.20
N LYS A 51 -12.10 -0.88 11.22
CA LYS A 51 -12.09 -2.24 10.70
C LYS A 51 -12.73 -2.27 9.32
N VAL A 52 -12.17 -3.11 8.46
CA VAL A 52 -12.61 -3.25 7.07
C VAL A 52 -13.02 -4.69 6.84
N PRO A 53 -14.23 -4.94 6.29
CA PRO A 53 -14.61 -6.29 5.92
C PRO A 53 -13.67 -6.83 4.86
N THR A 54 -13.25 -8.07 5.01
CA THR A 54 -12.33 -8.72 4.09
C THR A 54 -12.87 -10.08 3.68
N VAL A 55 -12.38 -10.56 2.53
CA VAL A 55 -12.66 -11.91 2.07
C VAL A 55 -11.34 -12.53 1.63
N LEU A 56 -11.06 -13.72 2.14
CA LEU A 56 -9.86 -14.47 1.77
C LEU A 56 -10.06 -15.18 0.43
N ALA A 57 -8.96 -15.64 -0.15
CA ALA A 57 -8.99 -16.30 -1.44
C ALA A 57 -9.89 -17.55 -1.45
N ASP A 58 -10.06 -18.21 -0.31
CA ASP A 58 -10.93 -19.36 -0.17
C ASP A 58 -12.41 -18.99 0.06
N GLY A 59 -12.74 -17.71 0.03
CA GLY A 59 -14.09 -17.22 0.27
C GLY A 59 -14.43 -16.96 1.73
N THR A 60 -13.51 -17.22 2.66
CA THR A 60 -13.74 -16.95 4.08
C THR A 60 -13.87 -15.46 4.32
N GLN A 61 -14.94 -15.04 4.99
CA GLN A 61 -15.15 -13.66 5.34
C GLN A 61 -14.54 -13.34 6.70
N GLY A 62 -14.08 -12.11 6.85
CA GLY A 62 -13.49 -11.66 8.09
C GLY A 62 -13.37 -10.16 8.12
N GLU A 63 -12.55 -9.68 9.02
CA GLU A 63 -12.25 -8.25 9.16
C GLU A 63 -10.76 -8.07 9.39
N CYS A 64 -10.23 -6.93 8.97
CA CYS A 64 -8.89 -6.52 9.34
C CYS A 64 -8.90 -5.06 9.76
N SER A 65 -7.90 -4.68 10.56
CA SER A 65 -7.71 -3.28 10.90
C SER A 65 -7.13 -2.52 9.72
N ALA A 66 -7.47 -1.25 9.63
CA ALA A 66 -6.92 -0.33 8.64
C ALA A 66 -6.52 0.96 9.33
N GLY A 67 -5.49 1.60 8.82
CA GLY A 67 -5.02 2.88 9.36
C GLY A 67 -4.40 3.73 8.26
N TRP A 68 -4.10 4.98 8.60
CA TRP A 68 -3.56 5.93 7.64
C TRP A 68 -2.03 5.92 7.69
N ALA A 69 -1.43 5.84 6.52
CA ALA A 69 0.02 5.87 6.37
C ALA A 69 0.40 6.79 5.22
N GLU A 70 1.64 7.19 5.20
CA GLU A 70 2.23 7.89 4.08
C GLU A 70 3.22 6.95 3.42
N VAL A 71 3.07 6.75 2.10
CA VAL A 71 3.95 5.87 1.31
C VAL A 71 4.81 6.73 0.41
N PHE A 72 6.05 6.31 0.22
CA PHE A 72 7.06 7.03 -0.56
C PHE A 72 7.59 6.12 -1.65
N TYR A 73 7.64 6.64 -2.85
CA TYR A 73 8.25 5.96 -3.98
C TYR A 73 9.10 6.97 -4.74
N GLN A 74 10.42 6.77 -4.73
CA GLN A 74 11.35 7.72 -5.32
C GLN A 74 11.10 9.13 -4.74
N ASP A 75 10.83 10.12 -5.57
CA ASP A 75 10.57 11.51 -5.15
C ASP A 75 9.08 11.81 -4.92
N ARG A 76 8.23 10.77 -4.89
CA ARG A 76 6.78 10.90 -4.74
C ARG A 76 6.34 10.40 -3.40
N HIS A 77 5.23 10.94 -2.91
CA HIS A 77 4.60 10.44 -1.69
C HIS A 77 3.09 10.59 -1.78
N ALA A 78 2.38 9.79 -0.97
CA ALA A 78 0.92 9.83 -0.90
C ALA A 78 0.45 9.34 0.45
N PHE A 79 -0.62 9.93 0.95
CA PHE A 79 -1.34 9.42 2.11
C PHE A 79 -2.37 8.41 1.64
N THR A 80 -2.46 7.29 2.32
CA THR A 80 -3.37 6.22 1.92
C THR A 80 -3.81 5.40 3.11
N LEU A 81 -4.97 4.81 3.00
CA LEU A 81 -5.43 3.81 3.96
C LEU A 81 -4.70 2.51 3.67
N VAL A 82 -4.13 1.91 4.71
CA VAL A 82 -3.41 0.63 4.58
C VAL A 82 -4.05 -0.41 5.49
N LEU A 83 -4.08 -1.64 5.00
CA LEU A 83 -4.63 -2.77 5.75
C LEU A 83 -3.51 -3.42 6.57
N PHE A 84 -3.84 -3.82 7.80
CA PHE A 84 -2.95 -4.55 8.68
C PHE A 84 -3.02 -6.02 8.30
N GLY A 85 -2.02 -6.50 7.57
CA GLY A 85 -1.94 -7.89 7.14
C GLY A 85 -1.30 -8.80 8.15
N GLY A 86 -1.22 -10.10 7.82
CA GLY A 86 -0.59 -11.08 8.67
C GLY A 86 0.91 -10.89 8.79
N GLU A 87 1.52 -11.49 9.82
CA GLU A 87 2.97 -11.33 10.11
C GLU A 87 3.85 -11.83 8.96
N ASN A 88 3.41 -12.88 8.28
CA ASN A 88 4.11 -13.41 7.11
C ASN A 88 3.43 -12.97 5.82
N GLY A 89 2.57 -11.95 5.90
CA GLY A 89 1.83 -11.45 4.77
C GLY A 89 2.72 -10.69 3.80
N LEU A 90 2.28 -10.63 2.57
CA LEU A 90 2.95 -9.85 1.55
C LEU A 90 2.71 -8.37 1.80
N ALA A 91 3.75 -7.57 1.57
CA ALA A 91 3.55 -6.15 1.40
C ALA A 91 3.04 -5.93 -0.02
N LEU A 92 1.94 -5.19 -0.13
CA LEU A 92 1.21 -5.06 -1.39
C LEU A 92 0.85 -3.60 -1.60
N LEU A 93 1.15 -3.09 -2.80
CA LEU A 93 0.85 -1.71 -3.18
C LEU A 93 -0.40 -1.72 -4.06
N GLY A 94 -1.48 -1.13 -3.56
CA GLY A 94 -2.78 -1.17 -4.22
C GLY A 94 -3.09 0.07 -5.04
N ALA A 95 -4.28 0.08 -5.63
CA ALA A 95 -4.69 1.09 -6.61
C ALA A 95 -4.74 2.50 -6.01
N HIS A 96 -5.28 2.66 -4.79
CA HIS A 96 -5.40 4.00 -4.20
C HIS A 96 -4.04 4.63 -3.95
N ALA A 97 -3.06 3.84 -3.49
CA ALA A 97 -1.71 4.35 -3.30
C ALA A 97 -1.08 4.76 -4.62
N LEU A 98 -1.24 3.94 -5.65
CA LEU A 98 -0.72 4.27 -6.99
C LEU A 98 -1.32 5.56 -7.52
N GLU A 99 -2.63 5.72 -7.40
CA GLU A 99 -3.31 6.94 -7.82
C GLU A 99 -2.81 8.16 -7.04
N GLY A 100 -2.68 8.01 -5.72
CA GLY A 100 -2.14 9.10 -4.90
C GLY A 100 -0.71 9.47 -5.25
N LEU A 101 0.09 8.50 -5.66
CA LEU A 101 1.46 8.74 -6.13
C LEU A 101 1.51 9.28 -7.56
N GLY A 102 0.38 9.29 -8.27
CA GLY A 102 0.33 9.74 -9.66
C GLY A 102 0.98 8.75 -10.62
N LEU A 103 0.86 7.46 -10.32
CA LEU A 103 1.53 6.40 -11.08
C LEU A 103 0.53 5.42 -11.67
N ALA A 104 0.86 4.90 -12.82
CA ALA A 104 0.16 3.81 -13.48
C ALA A 104 1.13 2.66 -13.72
N VAL A 105 0.59 1.48 -13.94
CA VAL A 105 1.38 0.30 -14.24
C VAL A 105 1.51 0.12 -15.74
N ASP A 106 2.74 -0.07 -16.21
CA ASP A 106 3.00 -0.59 -17.54
C ASP A 106 3.16 -2.11 -17.39
N PRO A 107 2.15 -2.90 -17.78
CA PRO A 107 2.21 -4.35 -17.54
C PRO A 107 3.19 -5.07 -18.45
N VAL A 108 3.55 -4.46 -19.59
CA VAL A 108 4.50 -5.06 -20.52
C VAL A 108 5.92 -4.93 -20.02
N ARG A 109 6.32 -3.72 -19.64
CA ARG A 109 7.66 -3.46 -19.12
C ARG A 109 7.78 -3.76 -17.63
N LYS A 110 6.66 -3.97 -16.95
CA LYS A 110 6.60 -4.23 -15.50
C LYS A 110 7.28 -3.12 -14.71
N VAL A 111 6.88 -1.90 -14.99
CA VAL A 111 7.37 -0.70 -14.32
C VAL A 111 6.21 0.20 -13.95
N LEU A 112 6.45 1.09 -13.00
CA LEU A 112 5.53 2.18 -12.69
C LEU A 112 5.94 3.40 -13.52
N GLU A 113 4.95 4.11 -14.03
CA GLU A 113 5.19 5.28 -14.85
C GLU A 113 4.21 6.41 -14.47
N PRO A 114 4.60 7.66 -14.65
CA PRO A 114 3.70 8.78 -14.38
C PRO A 114 2.42 8.67 -15.20
N THR A 115 1.30 9.02 -14.57
CA THR A 115 0.00 9.03 -15.25
C THR A 115 -0.61 10.42 -15.20
N ARG A 116 -1.66 10.61 -16.00
CA ARG A 116 -2.45 11.84 -16.03
C ARG A 116 -3.88 11.51 -15.65
N PHE A 117 -4.49 12.46 -14.97
CA PHE A 117 -5.88 12.32 -14.53
C PHE A 117 -6.76 13.28 -15.32
N PRO A 118 -7.95 12.85 -15.74
CA PRO A 118 -8.88 13.78 -16.40
C PRO A 118 -9.36 14.82 -15.40
N LEU A 119 -9.47 16.04 -15.86
CA LEU A 119 -9.98 17.15 -15.08
C LEU A 119 -11.16 17.75 -15.81
N ALA A 120 -12.30 17.81 -15.15
CA ALA A 120 -13.52 18.38 -15.73
C ALA A 120 -13.49 19.90 -15.77
#